data_1a3840ad94245e79a0e99c85bb754402
#
_entry.id   1a3840ad94245e79a0e99c85bb754402
#
_cell.length_a   1.000
_cell.length_b   1.000
_cell.length_c   1.000
_cell.angle_alpha   90.00
_cell.angle_beta   90.00
_cell.angle_gamma   90.00
#
_symmetry.space_group_name_H-M   'P 1'
#
loop_
_entity.id
_entity.type
_entity.pdbx_description
1 polymer ?
#
loop_
_entity_poly.entity_id
_entity_poly.type
_entity_poly.pdbx_seq_one_letter_code
_entity_poly.pdbx_strand_id
1 'polypeptide(L)'
;RRLDYFVSGYGTGGTISGAGQMIRAARPEVRIISTEPEGAQMLEGKEWQPHKIQGWTPDFLPDTLDTAVAHQNVPVSDDESIAASKALAVNEGIFCGISSGGTFAAALKVAERAEKGSVILAMLPDTGERYLSTPLFADVPEGPDEGQELLEGLEY
;
A
#
# COMPACT_ATOMS: atom_id res chain seq x y z
N ARG A 1 0.94 2.40 -23.90
CA ARG A 1 0.10 2.96 -22.81
C ARG A 1 0.99 3.76 -21.88
N ARG A 2 0.51 4.91 -21.37
CA ARG A 2 1.25 5.79 -20.47
C ARG A 2 1.32 5.18 -19.08
N LEU A 3 2.48 5.30 -18.42
CA LEU A 3 2.73 5.09 -17.01
C LEU A 3 3.74 6.13 -16.59
N ASP A 4 3.50 6.90 -15.55
CA ASP A 4 4.38 7.97 -15.11
C ASP A 4 5.02 7.64 -13.75
N TYR A 5 4.28 6.95 -12.87
CA TYR A 5 4.77 6.56 -11.55
C TYR A 5 4.42 5.11 -11.23
N PHE A 6 5.36 4.39 -10.63
CA PHE A 6 5.17 3.10 -9.99
C PHE A 6 5.46 3.23 -8.51
N VAL A 7 4.48 2.91 -7.66
CA VAL A 7 4.57 3.04 -6.20
C VAL A 7 4.49 1.65 -5.57
N SER A 8 5.45 1.29 -4.73
CA SER A 8 5.47 0.02 -4.00
C SER A 8 6.19 0.16 -2.67
N GLY A 9 5.64 -0.46 -1.63
CA GLY A 9 6.40 -0.79 -0.43
C GLY A 9 7.25 -2.03 -0.64
N TYR A 10 7.98 -2.44 0.38
CA TYR A 10 8.78 -3.66 0.35
C TYR A 10 8.73 -4.43 1.68
N GLY A 11 8.66 -5.75 1.56
CA GLY A 11 9.02 -6.70 2.61
C GLY A 11 10.39 -7.29 2.28
N THR A 12 10.45 -8.29 1.42
CA THR A 12 11.72 -8.85 0.90
C THR A 12 12.39 -7.97 -0.15
N GLY A 13 11.68 -7.02 -0.72
CA GLY A 13 12.19 -6.16 -1.80
C GLY A 13 12.03 -6.72 -3.22
N GLY A 14 11.62 -7.99 -3.37
CA GLY A 14 11.57 -8.64 -4.67
C GLY A 14 10.67 -7.94 -5.70
N THR A 15 9.50 -7.46 -5.28
CA THR A 15 8.55 -6.77 -6.19
C THR A 15 9.11 -5.45 -6.67
N ILE A 16 9.50 -4.55 -5.75
CA ILE A 16 9.98 -3.23 -6.13
C ILE A 16 11.29 -3.30 -6.92
N SER A 17 12.20 -4.21 -6.52
CA SER A 17 13.48 -4.40 -7.22
C SER A 17 13.26 -4.98 -8.62
N GLY A 18 12.57 -6.11 -8.74
CA GLY A 18 12.37 -6.78 -10.01
C GLY A 18 11.53 -5.96 -11.00
N ALA A 19 10.36 -5.49 -10.59
CA ALA A 19 9.53 -4.63 -11.43
C ALA A 19 10.21 -3.29 -11.73
N GLY A 20 10.84 -2.69 -10.72
CA GLY A 20 11.53 -1.41 -10.86
C GLY A 20 12.70 -1.47 -11.84
N GLN A 21 13.55 -2.48 -11.75
CA GLN A 21 14.66 -2.68 -12.70
C GLN A 21 14.16 -2.86 -14.13
N MET A 22 13.11 -3.67 -14.33
CA MET A 22 12.51 -3.86 -15.64
C MET A 22 11.88 -2.59 -16.21
N ILE A 23 11.17 -1.85 -15.35
CA ILE A 23 10.59 -0.55 -15.75
C ILE A 23 11.70 0.42 -16.13
N ARG A 24 12.74 0.58 -15.31
CA ARG A 24 13.87 1.47 -15.62
C ARG A 24 14.58 1.13 -16.92
N ALA A 25 14.71 -0.16 -17.22
CA ALA A 25 15.33 -0.60 -18.46
C ALA A 25 14.46 -0.33 -19.70
N ALA A 26 13.14 -0.52 -19.59
CA ALA A 26 12.20 -0.38 -20.70
C ALA A 26 11.61 1.03 -20.84
N ARG A 27 11.45 1.74 -19.73
CA ARG A 27 10.75 3.02 -19.60
C ARG A 27 11.46 3.93 -18.58
N PRO A 28 12.67 4.44 -18.91
CA PRO A 28 13.49 5.22 -17.96
C PRO A 28 12.82 6.53 -17.50
N GLU A 29 11.80 7.00 -18.21
CA GLU A 29 11.01 8.18 -17.85
C GLU A 29 10.05 7.92 -16.67
N VAL A 30 9.72 6.64 -16.35
CA VAL A 30 8.81 6.29 -15.26
C VAL A 30 9.52 6.46 -13.92
N ARG A 31 8.89 7.19 -13.01
CA ARG A 31 9.39 7.38 -11.65
C ARG A 31 9.00 6.22 -10.76
N ILE A 32 9.98 5.59 -10.12
CA ILE A 32 9.77 4.51 -9.16
C ILE A 32 9.81 5.12 -7.76
N ILE A 33 8.75 4.92 -7.02
CA ILE A 33 8.55 5.45 -5.66
C ILE A 33 8.53 4.27 -4.69
N SER A 34 9.42 4.27 -3.73
CA SER A 34 9.31 3.40 -2.56
C SER A 34 8.43 4.04 -1.50
N THR A 35 7.84 3.22 -0.65
CA THR A 35 7.15 3.69 0.54
C THR A 35 7.51 2.82 1.72
N GLU A 36 7.69 3.45 2.87
CA GLU A 36 8.07 2.85 4.14
C GLU A 36 7.19 3.41 5.26
N PRO A 37 7.07 2.70 6.40
CA PRO A 37 6.48 3.28 7.59
C PRO A 37 7.29 4.51 8.06
N GLU A 38 6.64 5.54 8.54
CA GLU A 38 7.32 6.76 9.05
C GLU A 38 8.37 6.47 10.12
N GLY A 39 8.10 5.45 10.97
CA GLY A 39 9.00 5.00 12.03
C GLY A 39 10.11 4.07 11.56
N ALA A 40 10.13 3.65 10.29
CA ALA A 40 11.07 2.62 9.80
C ALA A 40 11.58 2.97 8.39
N GLN A 41 12.12 4.17 8.21
CA GLN A 41 12.64 4.65 6.92
C GLN A 41 14.08 4.15 6.71
N MET A 42 14.24 2.85 6.52
CA MET A 42 15.53 2.17 6.39
C MET A 42 16.31 2.60 5.13
N LEU A 43 15.61 2.91 4.03
CA LEU A 43 16.21 3.43 2.80
C LEU A 43 16.80 4.84 2.98
N GLU A 44 16.31 5.58 3.96
CA GLU A 44 16.84 6.89 4.35
C GLU A 44 17.92 6.80 5.44
N GLY A 45 18.31 5.58 5.83
CA GLY A 45 19.31 5.33 6.87
C GLY A 45 18.86 5.66 8.29
N LYS A 46 17.56 5.73 8.55
CA LYS A 46 17.01 5.96 9.88
C LYS A 46 16.96 4.66 10.68
N GLU A 47 16.94 4.78 12.01
CA GLU A 47 16.73 3.64 12.90
C GLU A 47 15.32 3.08 12.71
N TRP A 48 15.24 1.75 12.73
CA TRP A 48 13.97 1.05 12.64
C TRP A 48 13.17 1.17 13.94
N GLN A 49 11.89 1.49 13.82
CA GLN A 49 10.92 1.46 14.92
C GLN A 49 9.77 0.51 14.58
N PRO A 50 9.16 -0.16 15.57
CA PRO A 50 8.00 -1.01 15.36
C PRO A 50 6.85 -0.25 14.69
N HIS A 51 6.18 -0.92 13.75
CA HIS A 51 5.02 -0.41 13.03
C HIS A 51 3.94 -1.49 12.84
N LYS A 52 2.72 -1.09 12.47
CA LYS A 52 1.57 -1.99 12.31
C LYS A 52 1.38 -2.49 10.88
N ILE A 53 2.18 -2.05 9.92
CA ILE A 53 2.06 -2.42 8.51
C ILE A 53 2.74 -3.78 8.31
N GLN A 54 1.96 -4.85 8.48
CA GLN A 54 2.46 -6.22 8.40
C GLN A 54 3.06 -6.50 7.01
N GLY A 55 4.22 -7.18 7.03
CA GLY A 55 4.93 -7.57 5.81
C GLY A 55 5.83 -6.50 5.19
N TRP A 56 5.84 -5.29 5.72
CA TRP A 56 6.71 -4.21 5.29
C TRP A 56 7.94 -4.05 6.17
N THR A 57 8.98 -3.53 5.58
CA THR A 57 10.20 -2.97 6.16
C THR A 57 10.63 -3.70 7.43
N PRO A 58 11.33 -4.86 7.30
CA PRO A 58 11.92 -5.54 8.45
C PRO A 58 13.02 -4.67 9.08
N ASP A 59 13.48 -5.05 10.26
CA ASP A 59 14.55 -4.36 11.00
C ASP A 59 15.96 -4.51 10.38
N PHE A 60 16.02 -4.95 9.13
CA PHE A 60 17.21 -5.05 8.32
C PHE A 60 16.89 -4.75 6.84
N LEU A 61 17.90 -4.41 6.05
CA LEU A 61 17.76 -4.29 4.60
C LEU A 61 17.92 -5.68 3.97
N PRO A 62 16.89 -6.23 3.30
CA PRO A 62 16.98 -7.54 2.66
C PRO A 62 17.97 -7.55 1.50
N ASP A 63 18.75 -8.65 1.33
CA ASP A 63 19.71 -8.80 0.23
C ASP A 63 19.06 -8.75 -1.16
N THR A 64 17.77 -9.07 -1.26
CA THR A 64 17.00 -9.00 -2.51
C THR A 64 16.51 -7.60 -2.86
N LEU A 65 16.67 -6.64 -1.94
CA LEU A 65 16.25 -5.25 -2.14
C LEU A 65 17.36 -4.47 -2.86
N ASP A 66 17.08 -4.02 -4.07
CA ASP A 66 17.88 -3.02 -4.76
C ASP A 66 17.56 -1.63 -4.18
N THR A 67 18.39 -1.17 -3.26
CA THR A 67 18.20 0.12 -2.58
C THR A 67 18.33 1.33 -3.51
N ALA A 68 18.89 1.15 -4.71
CA ALA A 68 19.06 2.19 -5.71
C ALA A 68 17.93 2.21 -6.76
N VAL A 69 16.96 1.29 -6.69
CA VAL A 69 15.92 1.17 -7.70
C VAL A 69 14.92 2.33 -7.64
N ALA A 70 14.58 2.79 -6.43
CA ALA A 70 13.63 3.89 -6.23
C ALA A 70 14.28 5.26 -6.49
N HIS A 71 13.50 6.15 -7.08
CA HIS A 71 13.90 7.55 -7.29
C HIS A 71 13.59 8.43 -6.07
N GLN A 72 12.64 8.00 -5.25
CA GLN A 72 12.19 8.70 -4.06
C GLN A 72 11.53 7.72 -3.10
N ASN A 73 11.67 7.98 -1.79
CA ASN A 73 10.90 7.33 -0.73
C ASN A 73 9.80 8.29 -0.23
N VAL A 74 8.56 7.77 -0.09
CA VAL A 74 7.41 8.51 0.42
C VAL A 74 6.88 7.78 1.66
N PRO A 75 7.21 8.25 2.87
CA PRO A 75 6.78 7.58 4.09
C PRO A 75 5.29 7.77 4.35
N VAL A 76 4.71 6.77 5.03
CA VAL A 76 3.31 6.76 5.48
C VAL A 76 3.21 6.31 6.92
N SER A 77 2.23 6.84 7.66
CA SER A 77 1.94 6.39 9.00
C SER A 77 1.10 5.10 9.01
N ASP A 78 1.05 4.42 10.16
CA ASP A 78 0.17 3.29 10.39
C ASP A 78 -1.30 3.68 10.18
N ASP A 79 -1.69 4.85 10.71
CA ASP A 79 -3.07 5.33 10.63
C ASP A 79 -3.47 5.69 9.19
N GLU A 80 -2.59 6.33 8.42
CA GLU A 80 -2.82 6.57 6.98
C GLU A 80 -3.02 5.26 6.22
N SER A 81 -2.22 4.24 6.53
CA SER A 81 -2.29 2.93 5.86
C SER A 81 -3.61 2.20 6.18
N ILE A 82 -4.04 2.22 7.45
CA ILE A 82 -5.31 1.65 7.89
C ILE A 82 -6.49 2.39 7.24
N ALA A 83 -6.49 3.72 7.31
CA ALA A 83 -7.56 4.54 6.76
C ALA A 83 -7.69 4.35 5.23
N ALA A 84 -6.58 4.31 4.51
CA ALA A 84 -6.57 4.10 3.07
C ALA A 84 -7.05 2.70 2.66
N SER A 85 -6.69 1.64 3.41
CA SER A 85 -7.19 0.29 3.18
C SER A 85 -8.71 0.22 3.34
N LYS A 86 -9.26 0.82 4.42
CA LYS A 86 -10.71 0.90 4.65
C LYS A 86 -11.42 1.72 3.57
N ALA A 87 -10.84 2.86 3.17
CA ALA A 87 -11.41 3.70 2.12
C ALA A 87 -11.47 2.98 0.77
N LEU A 88 -10.45 2.20 0.41
CA LEU A 88 -10.45 1.36 -0.78
C LEU A 88 -11.59 0.33 -0.75
N ALA A 89 -11.82 -0.32 0.40
CA ALA A 89 -12.91 -1.28 0.55
C ALA A 89 -14.28 -0.62 0.41
N VAL A 90 -14.52 0.49 1.12
CA VAL A 90 -15.84 1.16 1.19
C VAL A 90 -16.16 1.91 -0.09
N ASN A 91 -15.21 2.66 -0.65
CA ASN A 91 -15.48 3.56 -1.77
C ASN A 91 -15.27 2.91 -3.14
N GLU A 92 -14.34 1.93 -3.23
CA GLU A 92 -13.93 1.33 -4.51
C GLU A 92 -14.23 -0.17 -4.58
N GLY A 93 -14.70 -0.80 -3.50
CA GLY A 93 -14.94 -2.23 -3.44
C GLY A 93 -13.64 -3.06 -3.51
N ILE A 94 -12.49 -2.46 -3.21
CA ILE A 94 -11.18 -3.12 -3.23
C ILE A 94 -10.83 -3.55 -1.82
N PHE A 95 -11.11 -4.82 -1.50
CA PHE A 95 -10.84 -5.39 -0.20
C PHE A 95 -9.38 -5.87 -0.09
N CYS A 96 -8.53 -5.06 0.53
CA CYS A 96 -7.09 -5.25 0.56
C CYS A 96 -6.49 -5.13 1.96
N GLY A 97 -5.24 -5.58 2.12
CA GLY A 97 -4.51 -5.53 3.39
C GLY A 97 -3.98 -4.13 3.72
N ILE A 98 -3.41 -4.03 4.94
CA ILE A 98 -2.90 -2.76 5.48
C ILE A 98 -1.72 -2.20 4.65
N SER A 99 -0.84 -3.06 4.13
CA SER A 99 0.27 -2.65 3.26
C SER A 99 -0.21 -2.12 1.90
N SER A 100 -1.32 -2.66 1.39
CA SER A 100 -2.00 -2.12 0.20
C SER A 100 -2.50 -0.69 0.46
N GLY A 101 -3.11 -0.47 1.63
CA GLY A 101 -3.52 0.86 2.08
C GLY A 101 -2.33 1.82 2.18
N GLY A 102 -1.21 1.37 2.74
CA GLY A 102 0.03 2.17 2.81
C GLY A 102 0.56 2.56 1.44
N THR A 103 0.62 1.60 0.49
CA THR A 103 1.03 1.91 -0.89
C THR A 103 0.07 2.90 -1.55
N PHE A 104 -1.23 2.75 -1.34
CA PHE A 104 -2.23 3.64 -1.89
C PHE A 104 -2.15 5.04 -1.27
N ALA A 105 -1.94 5.16 0.04
CA ALA A 105 -1.72 6.44 0.72
C ALA A 105 -0.49 7.17 0.16
N ALA A 106 0.61 6.45 -0.06
CA ALA A 106 1.79 7.01 -0.72
C ALA A 106 1.50 7.46 -2.16
N ALA A 107 0.72 6.67 -2.92
CA ALA A 107 0.30 7.04 -4.27
C ALA A 107 -0.55 8.31 -4.30
N LEU A 108 -1.42 8.53 -3.32
CA LEU A 108 -2.19 9.78 -3.16
C LEU A 108 -1.26 10.97 -2.89
N LYS A 109 -0.26 10.82 -2.00
CA LYS A 109 0.76 11.87 -1.75
C LYS A 109 1.57 12.20 -3.02
N VAL A 110 1.84 11.19 -3.86
CA VAL A 110 2.46 11.40 -5.18
C VAL A 110 1.50 12.16 -6.12
N ALA A 111 0.23 11.77 -6.15
CA ALA A 111 -0.78 12.37 -7.03
C ALA A 111 -0.99 13.88 -6.76
N GLU A 112 -0.88 14.31 -5.50
CA GLU A 112 -0.99 15.72 -5.12
C GLU A 112 0.07 16.62 -5.78
N ARG A 113 1.23 16.02 -6.14
CA ARG A 113 2.39 16.74 -6.69
C ARG A 113 2.66 16.42 -8.15
N ALA A 114 1.99 15.40 -8.68
CA ALA A 114 2.14 14.96 -10.07
C ALA A 114 1.42 15.93 -11.03
N GLU A 115 1.89 15.98 -12.26
CA GLU A 115 1.21 16.73 -13.32
C GLU A 115 -0.20 16.17 -13.57
N LYS A 116 -1.14 17.05 -13.85
CA LYS A 116 -2.52 16.65 -14.16
C LYS A 116 -2.55 15.68 -15.35
N GLY A 117 -3.23 14.55 -15.14
CA GLY A 117 -3.34 13.48 -16.12
C GLY A 117 -2.20 12.46 -16.05
N SER A 118 -1.32 12.52 -15.03
CA SER A 118 -0.35 11.46 -14.75
C SER A 118 -1.03 10.15 -14.44
N VAL A 119 -0.41 9.06 -14.84
CA VAL A 119 -0.84 7.68 -14.54
C VAL A 119 0.06 7.10 -13.46
N ILE A 120 -0.53 6.75 -12.32
CA ILE A 120 0.16 6.22 -11.14
C ILE A 120 -0.31 4.79 -10.92
N LEU A 121 0.63 3.85 -10.90
CA LEU A 121 0.38 2.44 -10.56
C LEU A 121 0.81 2.20 -9.12
N ALA A 122 -0.16 1.90 -8.26
CA ALA A 122 0.08 1.49 -6.87
C ALA A 122 0.02 -0.03 -6.74
N MET A 123 1.02 -0.62 -6.08
CA MET A 123 1.06 -2.06 -5.82
C MET A 123 0.19 -2.40 -4.61
N LEU A 124 -0.84 -3.24 -4.79
CA LEU A 124 -1.69 -3.78 -3.74
C LEU A 124 -1.37 -5.26 -3.56
N PRO A 125 -0.52 -5.65 -2.58
CA PRO A 125 0.13 -6.96 -2.56
C PRO A 125 -0.76 -8.11 -2.10
N ASP A 126 -1.82 -7.86 -1.32
CA ASP A 126 -2.68 -8.91 -0.77
C ASP A 126 -4.13 -8.45 -0.52
N THR A 127 -4.96 -9.43 -0.13
CA THR A 127 -6.38 -9.22 0.17
C THR A 127 -6.62 -8.93 1.64
N GLY A 128 -7.75 -8.31 1.97
CA GLY A 128 -8.15 -7.95 3.33
C GLY A 128 -8.52 -9.14 4.23
N GLU A 129 -8.85 -10.30 3.66
CA GLU A 129 -9.31 -11.49 4.40
C GLU A 129 -8.31 -11.96 5.47
N ARG A 130 -7.01 -11.78 5.22
CA ARG A 130 -5.95 -12.14 6.17
C ARG A 130 -5.93 -11.27 7.42
N TYR A 131 -6.64 -10.15 7.41
CA TYR A 131 -6.58 -9.10 8.44
C TYR A 131 -7.87 -8.95 9.23
N LEU A 132 -8.88 -9.82 9.00
CA LEU A 132 -10.19 -9.75 9.67
C LEU A 132 -10.09 -9.78 11.21
N SER A 133 -9.13 -10.52 11.75
CA SER A 133 -8.88 -10.61 13.21
C SER A 133 -7.85 -9.60 13.71
N THR A 134 -7.47 -8.61 12.92
CA THR A 134 -6.45 -7.62 13.25
C THR A 134 -7.08 -6.25 13.54
N PRO A 135 -6.32 -5.29 14.09
CA PRO A 135 -6.79 -3.92 14.30
C PRO A 135 -7.32 -3.22 13.05
N LEU A 136 -7.03 -3.71 11.84
CA LEU A 136 -7.53 -3.16 10.59
C LEU A 136 -9.06 -3.12 10.56
N PHE A 137 -9.73 -4.15 11.09
CA PHE A 137 -11.19 -4.29 11.07
C PHE A 137 -11.81 -4.37 12.47
N ALA A 138 -11.07 -4.00 13.53
CA ALA A 138 -11.54 -4.11 14.91
C ALA A 138 -12.79 -3.26 15.23
N ASP A 139 -13.08 -2.25 14.41
CA ASP A 139 -14.25 -1.38 14.52
C ASP A 139 -15.41 -1.80 13.62
N VAL A 140 -15.25 -2.87 12.84
CA VAL A 140 -16.34 -3.44 12.02
C VAL A 140 -17.13 -4.43 12.89
N PRO A 141 -18.44 -4.20 13.12
CA PRO A 141 -19.26 -5.09 13.94
C PRO A 141 -19.39 -6.46 13.27
N GLU A 142 -19.35 -7.52 14.10
CA GLU A 142 -19.68 -8.87 13.66
C GLU A 142 -21.22 -9.02 13.60
N GLY A 143 -21.74 -9.48 12.47
CA GLY A 143 -23.15 -9.75 12.29
C GLY A 143 -23.74 -9.08 11.04
N PRO A 144 -25.01 -9.36 10.73
CA PRO A 144 -25.70 -8.68 9.65
C PRO A 144 -25.83 -7.20 9.97
N ASP A 145 -25.64 -6.35 8.96
CA ASP A 145 -25.96 -4.93 9.08
C ASP A 145 -27.50 -4.72 9.09
N GLU A 146 -27.95 -3.53 9.52
CA GLU A 146 -29.38 -3.20 9.60
C GLU A 146 -30.14 -3.40 8.26
N GLY A 147 -29.44 -3.46 7.14
CA GLY A 147 -30.02 -3.71 5.81
C GLY A 147 -30.31 -5.20 5.55
N GLN A 148 -29.61 -6.11 6.19
CA GLN A 148 -29.81 -7.54 6.04
C GLN A 148 -31.06 -8.03 6.79
N GLU A 149 -31.42 -7.42 7.92
CA GLU A 149 -32.67 -7.71 8.62
C GLU A 149 -33.92 -7.40 7.78
N LEU A 150 -33.83 -6.43 6.87
CA LEU A 150 -34.89 -6.07 5.93
C LEU A 150 -35.09 -7.12 4.83
N LEU A 151 -34.08 -7.90 4.49
CA LEU A 151 -34.13 -8.93 3.46
C LEU A 151 -34.65 -10.28 3.98
N GLU A 152 -34.44 -10.58 5.27
CA GLU A 152 -34.96 -11.79 5.91
C GLU A 152 -36.50 -11.79 6.07
N GLY A 153 -37.15 -10.62 5.95
CA GLY A 153 -38.59 -10.46 5.97
C GLY A 153 -39.30 -10.56 4.61
N LEU A 154 -38.55 -10.74 3.53
CA LEU A 154 -39.11 -10.92 2.19
C LEU A 154 -39.24 -12.42 1.88
N GLU A 155 -40.46 -12.97 2.12
CA GLU A 155 -40.85 -14.28 1.60
C GLU A 155 -40.96 -14.21 0.07
N TYR A 156 -40.25 -15.07 -0.64
CA TYR A 156 -40.33 -15.28 -2.10
C TYR A 156 -41.47 -16.23 -2.44
#